data_3dfecd75838edad1c6b143550cb031fc
#
_entry.id   3dfecd75838edad1c6b143550cb031fc
#
_cell.length_a   1.000
_cell.length_b   1.000
_cell.length_c   1.000
_cell.angle_alpha   90.00
_cell.angle_beta   90.00
_cell.angle_gamma   90.00
#
_symmetry.space_group_name_H-M   'P 1'
#
loop_
_entity.id
_entity.type
_entity.pdbx_description
1 polymer ?
#
loop_
_entity_poly.entity_id
_entity_poly.type
_entity_poly.pdbx_seq_one_letter_code
_entity_poly.pdbx_strand_id
1 'polypeptide(L)'
;MGNEQDFKKRVHEVITRKQLCSIMNDTKWGNLQNDVLNKLPFTPPYQAKYVLDDILYPENFDNDVWYLGDWIEGISPFFSVEWIRVRPRYQKHKGNLLPPELIDISKEFLAILHELRIPYREENNTFFIYGYISNTDSLFKDNQFS
;
A
#
# COMPACT_ATOMS: atom_id res chain seq x y z
N MET A 1 -2.30 -29.38 9.88
CA MET A 1 -2.43 -28.02 10.28
C MET A 1 -1.93 -27.08 9.23
N GLY A 2 -2.82 -26.24 8.72
CA GLY A 2 -2.40 -25.16 7.84
C GLY A 2 -1.49 -24.27 8.64
N ASN A 3 -0.28 -24.10 8.22
CA ASN A 3 0.67 -23.28 8.91
C ASN A 3 1.23 -22.23 7.96
N GLU A 4 2.10 -21.40 8.47
CA GLU A 4 2.68 -20.33 7.69
C GLU A 4 3.45 -20.87 6.48
N GLN A 5 4.10 -22.01 6.62
CA GLN A 5 4.85 -22.61 5.51
C GLN A 5 3.95 -23.03 4.37
N ASP A 6 2.79 -23.64 4.69
CA ASP A 6 1.82 -24.01 3.67
C ASP A 6 1.23 -22.78 2.98
N PHE A 7 0.93 -21.76 3.74
CA PHE A 7 0.44 -20.49 3.20
C PHE A 7 1.49 -19.86 2.29
N LYS A 8 2.73 -19.79 2.76
CA LYS A 8 3.82 -19.21 2.00
C LYS A 8 4.07 -19.98 0.71
N LYS A 9 3.97 -21.30 0.76
CA LYS A 9 4.12 -22.15 -0.42
C LYS A 9 3.05 -21.86 -1.46
N ARG A 10 1.78 -21.72 -1.03
CA ARG A 10 0.68 -21.42 -1.95
C ARG A 10 0.87 -20.05 -2.58
N VAL A 11 1.31 -19.06 -1.80
CA VAL A 11 1.62 -17.73 -2.33
C VAL A 11 2.69 -17.84 -3.40
N HIS A 12 3.77 -18.55 -3.11
CA HIS A 12 4.88 -18.73 -4.04
C HIS A 12 4.43 -19.42 -5.34
N GLU A 13 3.55 -20.40 -5.23
CA GLU A 13 3.02 -21.09 -6.41
C GLU A 13 2.25 -20.13 -7.34
N VAL A 14 1.44 -19.24 -6.76
CA VAL A 14 0.70 -18.25 -7.54
C VAL A 14 1.65 -17.24 -8.18
N ILE A 15 2.65 -16.78 -7.43
CA ILE A 15 3.66 -15.84 -7.94
C ILE A 15 4.36 -16.45 -9.15
N THR A 16 4.76 -17.71 -9.05
CA THR A 16 5.45 -18.40 -10.14
C THR A 16 4.52 -18.58 -11.34
N ARG A 17 3.29 -19.04 -11.11
CA ARG A 17 2.33 -19.28 -12.18
C ARG A 17 1.98 -18.00 -12.94
N LYS A 18 1.82 -16.89 -12.23
CA LYS A 18 1.49 -15.61 -12.83
C LYS A 18 2.72 -14.83 -13.28
N GLN A 19 3.90 -15.38 -13.09
CA GLN A 19 5.17 -14.75 -13.49
C GLN A 19 5.32 -13.36 -12.87
N LEU A 20 5.02 -13.24 -11.59
CA LEU A 20 5.17 -12.00 -10.86
C LEU A 20 6.60 -11.83 -10.38
N CYS A 21 7.09 -10.58 -10.40
CA CYS A 21 8.40 -10.23 -9.89
C CYS A 21 8.24 -9.54 -8.53
N SER A 22 9.10 -9.87 -7.58
CA SER A 22 9.11 -9.23 -6.28
C SER A 22 9.72 -7.84 -6.38
N ILE A 23 9.02 -6.84 -5.90
CA ILE A 23 9.49 -5.46 -5.83
C ILE A 23 9.87 -5.10 -4.39
N MET A 24 9.06 -5.55 -3.44
CA MET A 24 9.28 -5.29 -2.01
C MET A 24 9.76 -6.55 -1.32
N ASN A 25 10.65 -6.38 -0.38
CA ASN A 25 11.04 -7.46 0.54
C ASN A 25 10.60 -7.07 1.94
N ASP A 26 10.84 -7.97 2.91
CA ASP A 26 10.42 -7.71 4.28
C ASP A 26 11.06 -6.45 4.85
N THR A 27 12.31 -6.19 4.51
CA THR A 27 13.02 -5.00 4.97
C THR A 27 12.37 -3.72 4.44
N LYS A 28 12.05 -3.69 3.14
CA LYS A 28 11.41 -2.50 2.56
C LYS A 28 10.00 -2.29 3.13
N TRP A 29 9.22 -3.36 3.26
CA TRP A 29 7.89 -3.25 3.88
C TRP A 29 8.01 -2.75 5.32
N GLY A 30 8.94 -3.32 6.09
CA GLY A 30 9.15 -2.91 7.47
C GLY A 30 9.59 -1.46 7.60
N ASN A 31 10.48 -1.01 6.72
CA ASN A 31 10.93 0.38 6.73
C ASN A 31 9.80 1.34 6.37
N LEU A 32 8.98 0.97 5.39
CA LEU A 32 7.82 1.79 5.02
C LEU A 32 6.84 1.89 6.18
N GLN A 33 6.49 0.75 6.78
CA GLN A 33 5.59 0.71 7.93
C GLN A 33 6.12 1.59 9.06
N ASN A 34 7.39 1.46 9.38
CA ASN A 34 8.01 2.20 10.46
C ASN A 34 7.98 3.71 10.21
N ASP A 35 8.31 4.13 8.98
CA ASP A 35 8.33 5.55 8.65
C ASP A 35 6.92 6.14 8.63
N VAL A 36 5.93 5.39 8.13
CA VAL A 36 4.55 5.84 8.16
C VAL A 36 4.08 6.06 9.60
N LEU A 37 4.40 5.10 10.48
CA LEU A 37 3.97 5.19 11.87
C LEU A 37 4.68 6.32 12.64
N ASN A 38 5.93 6.62 12.30
CA ASN A 38 6.74 7.54 13.07
C ASN A 38 6.86 8.95 12.48
N LYS A 39 6.67 9.10 11.18
CA LYS A 39 6.91 10.38 10.51
C LYS A 39 5.66 11.09 10.03
N LEU A 40 4.55 10.39 9.89
CA LEU A 40 3.31 11.01 9.39
C LEU A 40 2.39 11.39 10.54
N PRO A 41 1.62 12.48 10.37
CA PRO A 41 0.69 12.91 11.42
C PRO A 41 -0.50 11.98 11.59
N PHE A 42 -0.79 11.14 10.60
CA PHE A 42 -1.81 10.09 10.71
C PHE A 42 -1.43 8.95 9.77
N THR A 43 -2.02 7.78 10.00
CA THR A 43 -1.82 6.61 9.17
C THR A 43 -2.77 6.65 7.98
N PRO A 44 -2.26 6.79 6.75
CA PRO A 44 -3.14 6.98 5.59
C PRO A 44 -3.97 5.75 5.30
N PRO A 45 -5.23 5.92 4.89
CA PRO A 45 -6.04 4.79 4.44
C PRO A 45 -5.45 4.15 3.20
N TYR A 46 -5.67 2.85 3.07
CA TYR A 46 -5.19 2.10 1.91
C TYR A 46 -6.14 0.98 1.57
N GLN A 47 -6.06 0.55 0.32
CA GLN A 47 -6.72 -0.65 -0.18
C GLN A 47 -5.64 -1.69 -0.42
N ALA A 48 -5.92 -2.94 -0.07
CA ALA A 48 -4.94 -4.01 -0.22
C ALA A 48 -5.48 -5.11 -1.12
N LYS A 49 -4.58 -5.67 -1.94
CA LYS A 49 -4.83 -6.91 -2.68
C LYS A 49 -3.81 -7.94 -2.25
N TYR A 50 -4.29 -9.11 -1.88
CA TYR A 50 -3.43 -10.22 -1.47
C TYR A 50 -3.26 -11.19 -2.63
N VAL A 51 -2.10 -11.85 -2.67
CA VAL A 51 -1.76 -12.76 -3.79
C VAL A 51 -2.81 -13.85 -3.98
N LEU A 52 -3.31 -14.42 -2.88
CA LEU A 52 -4.25 -15.54 -2.93
C LEU A 52 -5.71 -15.12 -3.02
N ASP A 53 -6.02 -13.84 -3.06
CA ASP A 53 -7.40 -13.38 -2.98
C ASP A 53 -7.68 -12.40 -4.10
N ASP A 54 -8.79 -12.61 -4.80
CA ASP A 54 -9.20 -11.70 -5.87
C ASP A 54 -10.05 -10.54 -5.35
N ILE A 55 -10.46 -10.60 -4.09
CA ILE A 55 -11.25 -9.53 -3.46
C ILE A 55 -10.31 -8.46 -2.94
N LEU A 56 -10.67 -7.21 -3.16
CA LEU A 56 -9.90 -6.07 -2.65
C LEU A 56 -10.43 -5.66 -1.27
N TYR A 57 -9.56 -5.14 -0.42
CA TYR A 57 -9.89 -4.76 0.95
C TYR A 57 -9.50 -3.30 1.21
N PRO A 58 -10.45 -2.37 1.26
CA PRO A 58 -11.89 -2.54 0.98
C PRO A 58 -12.16 -2.73 -0.51
N GLU A 59 -13.33 -3.26 -0.86
CA GLU A 59 -13.66 -3.49 -2.26
C GLU A 59 -13.77 -2.19 -3.05
N ASN A 60 -14.31 -1.14 -2.43
CA ASN A 60 -14.48 0.17 -3.05
C ASN A 60 -13.57 1.18 -2.36
N PHE A 61 -12.71 1.81 -3.16
CA PHE A 61 -11.73 2.79 -2.64
C PHE A 61 -11.50 3.91 -3.66
N ASP A 62 -12.55 4.28 -4.40
CA ASP A 62 -12.41 5.25 -5.48
C ASP A 62 -12.57 6.69 -5.04
N ASN A 63 -13.01 6.93 -3.81
CA ASN A 63 -13.23 8.26 -3.27
C ASN A 63 -12.50 8.43 -1.95
N ASP A 64 -12.31 9.69 -1.56
CA ASP A 64 -11.72 9.98 -0.25
C ASP A 64 -12.60 9.41 0.86
N VAL A 65 -11.94 8.95 1.91
CA VAL A 65 -12.59 8.24 3.01
C VAL A 65 -12.40 8.99 4.31
N TRP A 66 -13.18 8.60 5.31
CA TRP A 66 -13.18 9.23 6.62
C TRP A 66 -12.38 8.44 7.67
N TYR A 67 -11.95 7.23 7.32
CA TYR A 67 -11.22 6.36 8.25
C TYR A 67 -9.73 6.38 7.95
N LEU A 68 -8.95 5.93 8.92
CA LEU A 68 -7.49 5.79 8.79
C LEU A 68 -7.12 4.35 8.51
N GLY A 69 -5.90 4.14 8.05
CA GLY A 69 -5.41 2.81 7.73
C GLY A 69 -4.75 2.12 8.92
N ASP A 70 -4.87 0.80 8.95
CA ASP A 70 -4.18 -0.02 9.95
C ASP A 70 -2.81 -0.40 9.40
N TRP A 71 -1.80 0.36 9.77
CA TRP A 71 -0.42 0.12 9.36
C TRP A 71 0.37 -0.72 10.37
N ILE A 72 -0.25 -1.06 11.49
CA ILE A 72 0.40 -1.87 12.51
C ILE A 72 0.24 -3.36 12.20
N GLU A 73 -0.99 -3.80 11.93
CA GLU A 73 -1.29 -5.21 11.72
C GLU A 73 -1.91 -5.51 10.35
N GLY A 74 -2.47 -4.51 9.69
CA GLY A 74 -3.30 -4.72 8.50
C GLY A 74 -2.52 -5.16 7.25
N ILE A 75 -1.24 -4.84 7.14
CA ILE A 75 -0.40 -5.25 6.02
C ILE A 75 0.46 -6.41 6.51
N SER A 76 -0.12 -7.60 6.52
CA SER A 76 0.53 -8.75 7.15
C SER A 76 -0.09 -10.06 6.68
N PRO A 77 0.71 -11.11 6.47
CA PRO A 77 2.17 -11.07 6.39
C PRO A 77 2.62 -10.42 5.08
N PHE A 78 3.79 -9.79 5.10
CA PHE A 78 4.26 -9.04 3.95
C PHE A 78 4.33 -9.86 2.66
N PHE A 79 4.77 -11.11 2.76
CA PHE A 79 4.92 -11.97 1.57
C PHE A 79 3.59 -12.26 0.87
N SER A 80 2.47 -12.07 1.52
CA SER A 80 1.15 -12.36 0.95
C SER A 80 0.52 -11.17 0.24
N VAL A 81 1.12 -9.99 0.35
CA VAL A 81 0.55 -8.75 -0.19
C VAL A 81 1.03 -8.55 -1.62
N GLU A 82 0.09 -8.55 -2.56
CA GLU A 82 0.42 -8.27 -3.95
C GLU A 82 0.66 -6.78 -4.15
N TRP A 83 -0.27 -5.93 -3.68
CA TRP A 83 -0.09 -4.49 -3.71
C TRP A 83 -0.98 -3.82 -2.68
N ILE A 84 -0.62 -2.59 -2.33
CA ILE A 84 -1.51 -1.68 -1.61
C ILE A 84 -1.67 -0.41 -2.44
N ARG A 85 -2.85 0.20 -2.33
CA ARG A 85 -3.14 1.48 -2.94
C ARG A 85 -3.37 2.48 -1.80
N VAL A 86 -2.50 3.44 -1.67
CA VAL A 86 -2.54 4.38 -0.55
C VAL A 86 -3.16 5.69 -1.01
N ARG A 87 -4.07 6.18 -0.20
CA ARG A 87 -4.70 7.49 -0.36
C ARG A 87 -4.21 8.37 0.79
N PRO A 88 -3.16 9.18 0.58
CA PRO A 88 -2.53 9.88 1.71
C PRO A 88 -3.31 11.14 2.10
N ARG A 89 -4.59 10.95 2.40
CA ARG A 89 -5.50 11.99 2.86
C ARG A 89 -6.76 11.35 3.39
N TYR A 90 -7.49 12.09 4.21
CA TYR A 90 -8.78 11.59 4.69
C TYR A 90 -9.70 12.77 4.98
N GLN A 91 -11.00 12.49 5.05
CA GLN A 91 -12.02 13.48 5.36
C GLN A 91 -12.24 13.53 6.87
N LYS A 92 -11.78 14.60 7.48
CA LYS A 92 -11.95 14.80 8.92
C LYS A 92 -13.30 15.43 9.20
N HIS A 93 -14.09 14.77 10.04
CA HIS A 93 -15.39 15.26 10.41
C HIS A 93 -15.24 16.46 11.36
N LYS A 94 -15.97 17.55 11.08
CA LYS A 94 -15.87 18.80 11.85
C LYS A 94 -17.11 19.11 12.67
N GLY A 95 -18.17 18.34 12.55
CA GLY A 95 -19.44 18.57 13.20
C GLY A 95 -20.59 18.37 12.23
N ASN A 96 -21.82 18.35 12.79
CA ASN A 96 -22.98 17.92 12.00
C ASN A 96 -23.37 18.91 10.90
N LEU A 97 -23.03 20.19 11.05
CA LEU A 97 -23.46 21.24 10.12
C LEU A 97 -22.35 21.76 9.25
N LEU A 98 -21.13 21.24 9.38
CA LEU A 98 -19.98 21.70 8.62
C LEU A 98 -19.54 20.61 7.65
N PRO A 99 -19.09 21.00 6.44
CA PRO A 99 -18.51 20.01 5.53
C PRO A 99 -17.23 19.41 6.14
N PRO A 100 -16.90 18.17 5.82
CA PRO A 100 -15.66 17.60 6.29
C PRO A 100 -14.46 18.34 5.72
N GLU A 101 -13.38 18.38 6.49
CA GLU A 101 -12.12 18.94 6.05
C GLU A 101 -11.26 17.85 5.44
N LEU A 102 -10.72 18.07 4.26
CA LEU A 102 -9.79 17.15 3.64
C LEU A 102 -8.39 17.43 4.15
N ILE A 103 -7.82 16.47 4.89
CA ILE A 103 -6.45 16.56 5.39
C ILE A 103 -5.57 15.75 4.42
N ASP A 104 -4.65 16.42 3.75
CA ASP A 104 -3.82 15.81 2.70
C ASP A 104 -2.35 15.85 3.09
N ILE A 105 -1.71 14.67 3.11
CA ILE A 105 -0.29 14.52 3.41
C ILE A 105 0.44 13.80 2.26
N SER A 106 -0.05 13.99 1.03
CA SER A 106 0.58 13.35 -0.13
C SER A 106 2.05 13.69 -0.26
N LYS A 107 2.40 14.95 0.00
CA LYS A 107 3.79 15.39 -0.11
C LYS A 107 4.69 14.67 0.88
N GLU A 108 4.23 14.55 2.13
CA GLU A 108 4.98 13.89 3.18
C GLU A 108 5.10 12.39 2.89
N PHE A 109 4.02 11.78 2.39
CA PHE A 109 4.04 10.36 2.04
C PHE A 109 5.03 10.10 0.88
N LEU A 110 4.98 10.93 -0.16
CA LEU A 110 5.90 10.79 -1.28
C LEU A 110 7.36 10.96 -0.85
N ALA A 111 7.62 11.85 0.10
CA ALA A 111 8.97 12.02 0.62
C ALA A 111 9.49 10.72 1.26
N ILE A 112 8.63 9.99 1.97
CA ILE A 112 8.99 8.70 2.54
C ILE A 112 9.34 7.71 1.43
N LEU A 113 8.50 7.61 0.39
CA LEU A 113 8.75 6.68 -0.71
C LEU A 113 10.07 7.00 -1.41
N HIS A 114 10.35 8.27 -1.64
CA HIS A 114 11.59 8.69 -2.29
C HIS A 114 12.80 8.40 -1.43
N GLU A 115 12.74 8.70 -0.14
CA GLU A 115 13.84 8.45 0.78
C GLU A 115 14.17 6.96 0.87
N LEU A 116 13.14 6.12 0.92
CA LEU A 116 13.31 4.67 1.00
C LEU A 116 13.53 4.01 -0.36
N ARG A 117 13.46 4.79 -1.44
CA ARG A 117 13.62 4.31 -2.81
C ARG A 117 12.63 3.19 -3.14
N ILE A 118 11.38 3.41 -2.77
CA ILE A 118 10.29 2.48 -3.04
C ILE A 118 9.60 2.91 -4.33
N PRO A 119 9.58 2.05 -5.36
CA PRO A 119 8.85 2.37 -6.59
C PRO A 119 7.35 2.38 -6.35
N TYR A 120 6.65 3.24 -7.06
CA TYR A 120 5.20 3.36 -6.95
C TYR A 120 4.61 3.78 -8.29
N ARG A 121 3.30 3.60 -8.43
CA ARG A 121 2.54 4.10 -9.56
C ARG A 121 1.48 5.05 -9.03
N GLU A 122 1.40 6.24 -9.58
CA GLU A 122 0.36 7.19 -9.21
C GLU A 122 -0.83 7.06 -10.16
N GLU A 123 -2.03 7.04 -9.59
CA GLU A 123 -3.26 6.99 -10.35
C GLU A 123 -4.35 7.71 -9.55
N ASN A 124 -4.89 8.77 -10.12
CA ASN A 124 -5.96 9.58 -9.48
C ASN A 124 -5.58 10.01 -8.06
N ASN A 125 -4.35 10.48 -7.91
CA ASN A 125 -3.80 10.96 -6.63
C ASN A 125 -3.77 9.88 -5.55
N THR A 126 -3.71 8.62 -5.95
CA THR A 126 -3.44 7.50 -5.07
C THR A 126 -2.14 6.84 -5.52
N PHE A 127 -1.50 6.11 -4.61
CA PHE A 127 -0.17 5.57 -4.86
C PHE A 127 -0.16 4.07 -4.66
N PHE A 128 0.08 3.33 -5.76
CA PHE A 128 0.19 1.87 -5.72
C PHE A 128 1.60 1.48 -5.35
N ILE A 129 1.73 0.67 -4.34
CA ILE A 129 3.00 0.08 -3.91
C ILE A 129 2.88 -1.42 -4.09
N TYR A 130 3.77 -1.99 -4.90
CA TYR A 130 3.66 -3.38 -5.29
C TYR A 130 4.62 -4.26 -4.51
N GLY A 131 4.08 -5.27 -3.83
CA GLY A 131 4.90 -6.36 -3.36
C GLY A 131 5.42 -7.17 -4.53
N TYR A 132 4.54 -7.40 -5.51
CA TYR A 132 4.83 -8.17 -6.73
C TYR A 132 4.13 -7.54 -7.91
N ILE A 133 4.76 -7.63 -9.09
CA ILE A 133 4.17 -7.10 -10.31
C ILE A 133 4.68 -7.89 -11.51
N SER A 134 3.85 -8.03 -12.55
CA SER A 134 4.23 -8.75 -13.75
C SER A 134 5.04 -7.91 -14.73
N ASN A 135 4.87 -6.59 -14.69
CA ASN A 135 5.58 -5.66 -15.58
C ASN A 135 6.01 -4.43 -14.80
N THR A 136 7.33 -4.22 -14.72
CA THR A 136 7.90 -3.13 -13.94
C THR A 136 8.04 -1.83 -14.71
N ASP A 137 7.78 -1.82 -16.02
CA ASP A 137 8.03 -0.65 -16.86
C ASP A 137 7.24 0.57 -16.40
N SER A 138 5.97 0.39 -16.04
CA SER A 138 5.13 1.51 -15.61
C SER A 138 5.61 2.12 -14.30
N LEU A 139 6.23 1.32 -13.43
CA LEU A 139 6.75 1.81 -12.16
C LEU A 139 7.94 2.73 -12.38
N PHE A 140 8.88 2.31 -13.21
CA PHE A 140 10.13 3.03 -13.35
C PHE A 140 10.01 4.27 -14.24
N LYS A 141 8.95 4.38 -15.00
CA LYS A 141 8.68 5.60 -15.76
C LYS A 141 8.19 6.73 -14.85
N ASP A 142 7.43 6.37 -13.83
CA ASP A 142 6.83 7.36 -12.94
C ASP A 142 7.74 7.75 -11.79
N ASN A 143 8.79 6.96 -11.53
CA ASN A 143 9.67 7.11 -10.38
C ASN A 143 11.09 7.41 -10.80
N GLN A 144 11.41 8.69 -10.90
CA GLN A 144 12.74 9.13 -11.27
C GLN A 144 13.57 9.31 -10.01
N PHE A 145 14.23 8.25 -9.57
CA PHE A 145 15.14 8.30 -8.42
C PHE A 145 16.54 8.67 -8.88
N SER A 146 16.65 9.71 -9.61
CA SER A 146 17.96 10.13 -10.07
C SER A 146 18.59 11.10 -9.10
#